data_9b4092c1e561d0eb5e2707a006635567
#
_entry.id   9b4092c1e561d0eb5e2707a006635567
#
_cell.length_a   1.000
_cell.length_b   1.000
_cell.length_c   1.000
_cell.angle_alpha   90.00
_cell.angle_beta   90.00
_cell.angle_gamma   90.00
#
_symmetry.space_group_name_H-M   'P 1'
#
loop_
_entity.id
_entity.type
_entity.pdbx_description
1 polymer ?
#
loop_
_entity_poly.entity_id
_entity_poly.type
_entity_poly.pdbx_seq_one_letter_code
_entity_poly.pdbx_strand_id
1 'polypeptide(L)'
;MNNKKSVNRIYSVLKIIGIILLFLLLFLSFFIGFAFHFMMSNWSNLSLYELIMQLKTLSGTTVESVVTFLLEVVLPSVLLTAFVLILYLFSFCFRIKSEKRRKIFRSSLLCVALISSFCFSIPESVFAYDYLGVRDYIQNSNKKSDFIDTYYVSPNDVDLEFPQQKRNLICLYMESMEMTYSDIEHGGYFQDDYIEELTDLAMKNE
;
A
#
# COMPACT_ATOMS: atom_id res chain seq x y z
N MET A 1 18.73 -14.09 -50.40
CA MET A 1 18.71 -12.67 -49.99
C MET A 1 17.54 -12.30 -49.04
N ASN A 2 16.38 -12.94 -49.14
CA ASN A 2 15.19 -12.65 -48.30
C ASN A 2 15.38 -13.01 -46.81
N ASN A 3 16.08 -14.10 -46.49
CA ASN A 3 16.22 -14.60 -45.11
C ASN A 3 17.02 -13.63 -44.19
N LYS A 4 18.08 -12.98 -44.70
CA LYS A 4 18.89 -11.99 -43.97
C LYS A 4 18.09 -10.71 -43.62
N LYS A 5 17.20 -10.24 -44.51
CA LYS A 5 16.34 -9.09 -44.25
C LYS A 5 15.29 -9.38 -43.18
N SER A 6 14.71 -10.58 -43.19
CA SER A 6 13.77 -11.04 -42.19
C SER A 6 14.40 -11.12 -40.79
N VAL A 7 15.59 -11.74 -40.66
CA VAL A 7 16.32 -11.84 -39.40
C VAL A 7 16.69 -10.47 -38.81
N ASN A 8 17.15 -9.53 -39.64
CA ASN A 8 17.47 -8.17 -39.22
C ASN A 8 16.24 -7.40 -38.73
N ARG A 9 15.07 -7.62 -39.35
CA ARG A 9 13.80 -7.00 -38.92
C ARG A 9 13.35 -7.54 -37.56
N ILE A 10 13.42 -8.86 -37.36
CA ILE A 10 13.11 -9.51 -36.08
C ILE A 10 14.01 -8.96 -34.97
N TYR A 11 15.32 -8.90 -35.21
CA TYR A 11 16.27 -8.35 -34.23
C TYR A 11 15.98 -6.88 -33.88
N SER A 12 15.60 -6.07 -34.84
CA SER A 12 15.21 -4.66 -34.57
C SER A 12 13.95 -4.56 -33.76
N VAL A 13 12.95 -5.39 -34.01
CA VAL A 13 11.71 -5.44 -33.23
C VAL A 13 11.99 -5.89 -31.79
N LEU A 14 12.76 -6.97 -31.58
CA LEU A 14 13.13 -7.44 -30.26
C LEU A 14 13.89 -6.38 -29.45
N LYS A 15 14.77 -5.63 -30.11
CA LYS A 15 15.48 -4.52 -29.47
C LYS A 15 14.53 -3.40 -29.00
N ILE A 16 13.55 -3.03 -29.82
CA ILE A 16 12.55 -2.02 -29.45
C ILE A 16 11.72 -2.50 -28.27
N ILE A 17 11.24 -3.75 -28.31
CA ILE A 17 10.50 -4.37 -27.20
C ILE A 17 11.34 -4.35 -25.91
N GLY A 18 12.64 -4.73 -26.00
CA GLY A 18 13.54 -4.71 -24.86
C GLY A 18 13.71 -3.32 -24.24
N ILE A 19 13.78 -2.27 -25.06
CA ILE A 19 13.83 -0.88 -24.58
C ILE A 19 12.53 -0.49 -23.90
N ILE A 20 11.37 -0.83 -24.47
CA ILE A 20 10.06 -0.55 -23.87
C ILE A 20 9.93 -1.24 -22.51
N LEU A 21 10.28 -2.53 -22.42
CA LEU A 21 10.25 -3.28 -21.16
C LEU A 21 11.18 -2.68 -20.10
N LEU A 22 12.33 -2.18 -20.51
CA LEU A 22 13.29 -1.53 -19.62
C LEU A 22 12.73 -0.22 -19.05
N PHE A 23 12.06 0.61 -19.86
CA PHE A 23 11.41 1.83 -19.38
C PHE A 23 10.18 1.53 -18.52
N LEU A 24 9.44 0.46 -18.82
CA LEU A 24 8.36 -0.02 -17.97
C LEU A 24 8.87 -0.47 -16.59
N LEU A 25 9.98 -1.22 -16.57
CA LEU A 25 10.63 -1.64 -15.32
C LEU A 25 11.11 -0.44 -14.49
N LEU A 26 11.67 0.56 -15.16
CA LEU A 26 12.13 1.79 -14.52
C LEU A 26 10.96 2.58 -13.91
N PHE A 27 9.87 2.71 -14.66
CA PHE A 27 8.63 3.32 -14.16
C PHE A 27 8.08 2.56 -12.95
N LEU A 28 7.95 1.23 -13.04
CA LEU A 28 7.45 0.40 -11.93
C LEU A 28 8.33 0.51 -10.69
N SER A 29 9.66 0.57 -10.86
CA SER A 29 10.57 0.75 -9.73
C SER A 29 10.34 2.08 -9.01
N PHE A 30 10.25 3.20 -9.72
CA PHE A 30 9.94 4.49 -9.12
C PHE A 30 8.53 4.50 -8.51
N PHE A 31 7.55 3.95 -9.23
CA PHE A 31 6.17 3.89 -8.74
C PHE A 31 6.05 3.12 -7.41
N ILE A 32 6.71 1.97 -7.30
CA ILE A 32 6.72 1.17 -6.07
C ILE A 32 7.36 1.95 -4.92
N GLY A 33 8.51 2.60 -5.15
CA GLY A 33 9.17 3.40 -4.13
C GLY A 33 8.28 4.55 -3.64
N PHE A 34 7.71 5.35 -4.54
CA PHE A 34 6.81 6.43 -4.16
C PHE A 34 5.51 5.94 -3.53
N ALA A 35 4.96 4.81 -4.00
CA ALA A 35 3.74 4.25 -3.42
C ALA A 35 3.94 3.80 -1.96
N PHE A 36 5.05 3.13 -1.65
CA PHE A 36 5.36 2.75 -0.28
C PHE A 36 5.69 3.95 0.59
N HIS A 37 6.44 4.90 0.07
CA HIS A 37 6.71 6.15 0.77
C HIS A 37 5.42 6.91 1.11
N PHE A 38 4.53 7.09 0.13
CA PHE A 38 3.22 7.71 0.31
C PHE A 38 2.39 6.98 1.38
N MET A 39 2.33 5.66 1.31
CA MET A 39 1.59 4.85 2.26
C MET A 39 2.09 5.06 3.69
N MET A 40 3.40 4.97 3.92
CA MET A 40 4.00 5.14 5.25
C MET A 40 3.88 6.57 5.80
N SER A 41 3.82 7.57 4.90
CA SER A 41 3.69 8.97 5.29
C SER A 41 2.26 9.40 5.63
N ASN A 42 1.27 8.76 5.02
CA ASN A 42 -0.14 9.17 5.16
C ASN A 42 -0.94 8.33 6.16
N TRP A 43 -0.49 7.11 6.46
CA TRP A 43 -1.17 6.25 7.43
C TRP A 43 -0.21 5.82 8.53
N SER A 44 -0.58 6.06 9.79
CA SER A 44 0.14 5.53 10.95
C SER A 44 -0.41 4.14 11.30
N ASN A 45 0.49 3.18 11.55
CA ASN A 45 0.14 1.83 12.03
C ASN A 45 -0.77 1.00 11.11
N LEU A 46 -0.67 1.19 9.79
CA LEU A 46 -1.41 0.41 8.81
C LEU A 46 -0.88 -1.03 8.77
N SER A 47 -1.74 -2.01 9.02
CA SER A 47 -1.41 -3.42 8.87
C SER A 47 -1.65 -3.92 7.44
N LEU A 48 -0.96 -5.02 7.06
CA LEU A 48 -1.20 -5.64 5.75
C LEU A 48 -2.65 -6.11 5.59
N TYR A 49 -3.28 -6.56 6.68
CA TYR A 49 -4.68 -6.98 6.67
C TYR A 49 -5.61 -5.82 6.31
N GLU A 50 -5.43 -4.67 6.95
CA GLU A 50 -6.21 -3.45 6.69
C GLU A 50 -6.00 -2.97 5.25
N LEU A 51 -4.75 -2.97 4.76
CA LEU A 51 -4.45 -2.63 3.38
C LEU A 51 -5.20 -3.53 2.38
N ILE A 52 -5.21 -4.86 2.62
CA ILE A 52 -5.92 -5.82 1.77
C ILE A 52 -7.43 -5.57 1.83
N MET A 53 -7.99 -5.28 3.00
CA MET A 53 -9.41 -4.98 3.16
C MET A 53 -9.79 -3.67 2.46
N GLN A 54 -8.96 -2.64 2.60
CA GLN A 54 -9.17 -1.35 1.93
C GLN A 54 -9.16 -1.49 0.40
N LEU A 55 -8.24 -2.30 -0.14
CA LEU A 55 -8.18 -2.59 -1.58
C LEU A 55 -9.40 -3.37 -2.09
N LYS A 56 -10.03 -4.19 -1.24
CA LYS A 56 -11.25 -4.92 -1.60
C LYS A 56 -12.50 -4.04 -1.58
N THR A 57 -12.51 -3.06 -0.71
CA THR A 57 -13.73 -2.26 -0.45
C THR A 57 -13.70 -0.88 -1.09
N LEU A 58 -12.73 -0.45 -1.83
CA LEU A 58 -12.55 0.84 -2.53
C LEU A 58 -13.67 1.91 -2.36
N SER A 59 -14.73 1.58 -1.64
CA SER A 59 -15.84 2.47 -1.27
C SER A 59 -15.40 3.36 -0.11
N GLY A 60 -15.47 4.66 -0.30
CA GLY A 60 -15.09 5.64 0.71
C GLY A 60 -13.81 6.44 0.39
N THR A 61 -13.14 6.12 -0.71
CA THR A 61 -12.02 6.95 -1.19
C THR A 61 -12.54 8.30 -1.65
N THR A 62 -12.09 9.37 -1.02
CA THR A 62 -12.44 10.73 -1.44
C THR A 62 -11.70 11.11 -2.70
N VAL A 63 -12.28 12.03 -3.50
CA VAL A 63 -11.60 12.58 -4.69
C VAL A 63 -10.26 13.22 -4.31
N GLU A 64 -10.18 13.84 -3.15
CA GLU A 64 -8.96 14.45 -2.61
C GLU A 64 -7.84 13.41 -2.42
N SER A 65 -8.14 12.27 -1.82
CA SER A 65 -7.17 11.17 -1.64
C SER A 65 -6.64 10.63 -2.98
N VAL A 66 -7.51 10.53 -3.98
CA VAL A 66 -7.09 10.11 -5.33
C VAL A 66 -6.18 11.16 -5.96
N VAL A 67 -6.51 12.45 -5.84
CA VAL A 67 -5.69 13.53 -6.38
C VAL A 67 -4.34 13.57 -5.70
N THR A 68 -4.27 13.43 -4.39
CA THR A 68 -3.02 13.39 -3.62
C THR A 68 -2.15 12.21 -4.08
N PHE A 69 -2.73 11.02 -4.22
CA PHE A 69 -2.01 9.85 -4.74
C PHE A 69 -1.47 10.09 -6.16
N LEU A 70 -2.25 10.71 -7.04
CA LEU A 70 -1.80 11.04 -8.39
C LEU A 70 -0.63 12.03 -8.38
N LEU A 71 -0.66 13.02 -7.49
CA LEU A 71 0.37 14.05 -7.40
C LEU A 71 1.65 13.54 -6.71
N GLU A 72 1.53 12.72 -5.68
CA GLU A 72 2.68 12.28 -4.87
C GLU A 72 3.31 10.97 -5.35
N VAL A 73 2.56 10.13 -6.06
CA VAL A 73 3.05 8.82 -6.53
C VAL A 73 3.19 8.78 -8.06
N VAL A 74 2.09 9.03 -8.76
CA VAL A 74 2.07 8.82 -10.22
C VAL A 74 2.90 9.90 -10.94
N LEU A 75 2.68 11.16 -10.60
CA LEU A 75 3.35 12.28 -11.26
C LEU A 75 4.88 12.22 -11.14
N PRO A 76 5.50 12.07 -9.94
CA PRO A 76 6.95 11.98 -9.84
C PRO A 76 7.52 10.74 -10.52
N SER A 77 6.82 9.60 -10.50
CA SER A 77 7.22 8.38 -11.22
C SER A 77 7.27 8.59 -12.73
N VAL A 78 6.24 9.25 -13.28
CA VAL A 78 6.18 9.61 -14.70
C VAL A 78 7.26 10.62 -15.06
N LEU A 79 7.44 11.67 -14.24
CA LEU A 79 8.42 12.73 -14.51
C LEU A 79 9.85 12.18 -14.51
N LEU A 80 10.23 11.34 -13.53
CA LEU A 80 11.56 10.74 -13.47
C LEU A 80 11.79 9.78 -14.64
N THR A 81 10.80 8.96 -14.99
CA THR A 81 10.91 8.05 -16.14
C THR A 81 11.01 8.84 -17.46
N ALA A 82 10.21 9.88 -17.62
CA ALA A 82 10.25 10.77 -18.78
C ALA A 82 11.60 11.51 -18.86
N PHE A 83 12.14 11.97 -17.75
CA PHE A 83 13.45 12.60 -17.68
C PHE A 83 14.54 11.66 -18.20
N VAL A 84 14.56 10.40 -17.73
CA VAL A 84 15.52 9.40 -18.23
C VAL A 84 15.31 9.13 -19.72
N LEU A 85 14.05 9.06 -20.19
CA LEU A 85 13.74 8.89 -21.60
C LEU A 85 14.26 10.05 -22.45
N ILE A 86 14.07 11.27 -21.99
CA ILE A 86 14.58 12.48 -22.65
C ILE A 86 16.11 12.44 -22.73
N LEU A 87 16.79 12.12 -21.64
CA LEU A 87 18.26 11.97 -21.64
C LEU A 87 18.71 10.87 -22.62
N TYR A 88 18.00 9.75 -22.63
CA TYR A 88 18.28 8.66 -23.57
C TYR A 88 18.11 9.10 -25.03
N LEU A 89 17.00 9.78 -25.36
CA LEU A 89 16.77 10.33 -26.70
C LEU A 89 17.79 11.41 -27.05
N PHE A 90 18.10 12.31 -26.11
CA PHE A 90 19.09 13.35 -26.31
C PHE A 90 20.51 12.78 -26.57
N SER A 91 20.80 11.58 -26.02
CA SER A 91 22.05 10.87 -26.32
C SER A 91 22.26 10.53 -27.81
N PHE A 92 21.20 10.57 -28.61
CA PHE A 92 21.31 10.41 -30.07
C PHE A 92 21.81 11.68 -30.77
N CYS A 93 21.62 12.84 -30.17
CA CYS A 93 22.11 14.13 -30.68
C CYS A 93 23.62 14.32 -30.41
N PHE A 94 24.19 13.61 -29.42
CA PHE A 94 25.63 13.69 -29.20
C PHE A 94 26.45 13.09 -30.33
N ARG A 95 27.29 13.91 -30.95
CA ARG A 95 28.16 13.54 -32.07
C ARG A 95 29.41 12.79 -31.59
N ILE A 96 29.23 11.65 -30.91
CA ILE A 96 30.34 10.79 -30.53
C ILE A 96 30.83 10.06 -31.76
N LYS A 97 32.09 10.33 -32.19
CA LYS A 97 32.69 9.79 -33.43
C LYS A 97 32.73 8.27 -33.46
N SER A 98 32.94 7.60 -32.31
CA SER A 98 33.03 6.13 -32.21
C SER A 98 31.66 5.53 -31.91
N GLU A 99 31.16 4.65 -32.75
CA GLU A 99 29.92 3.89 -32.55
C GLU A 99 29.96 3.06 -31.27
N LYS A 100 31.10 2.45 -30.95
CA LYS A 100 31.30 1.68 -29.72
C LYS A 100 31.14 2.55 -28.47
N ARG A 101 31.74 3.74 -28.44
CA ARG A 101 31.62 4.68 -27.29
C ARG A 101 30.18 5.17 -27.12
N ARG A 102 29.48 5.43 -28.20
CA ARG A 102 28.08 5.84 -28.20
C ARG A 102 27.15 4.75 -27.62
N LYS A 103 27.36 3.47 -27.99
CA LYS A 103 26.62 2.34 -27.40
C LYS A 103 26.91 2.18 -25.91
N ILE A 104 28.16 2.27 -25.49
CA ILE A 104 28.56 2.22 -24.09
C ILE A 104 27.90 3.35 -23.30
N PHE A 105 27.95 4.59 -23.78
CA PHE A 105 27.36 5.73 -23.13
C PHE A 105 25.84 5.57 -22.88
N ARG A 106 25.09 5.10 -23.89
CA ARG A 106 23.65 4.83 -23.75
C ARG A 106 23.35 3.70 -22.79
N SER A 107 24.13 2.63 -22.85
CA SER A 107 23.98 1.51 -21.93
C SER A 107 24.29 1.93 -20.50
N SER A 108 25.36 2.67 -20.27
CA SER A 108 25.72 3.16 -18.93
C SER A 108 24.67 4.11 -18.34
N LEU A 109 24.09 5.00 -19.15
CA LEU A 109 23.02 5.89 -18.73
C LEU A 109 21.79 5.10 -18.24
N LEU A 110 21.38 4.08 -18.98
CA LEU A 110 20.26 3.21 -18.59
C LEU A 110 20.60 2.36 -17.35
N CYS A 111 21.82 1.83 -17.26
CA CYS A 111 22.26 1.09 -16.08
C CYS A 111 22.27 1.98 -14.82
N VAL A 112 22.81 3.19 -14.92
CA VAL A 112 22.81 4.15 -13.78
C VAL A 112 21.38 4.50 -13.38
N ALA A 113 20.49 4.76 -14.34
CA ALA A 113 19.10 5.05 -14.06
C ALA A 113 18.38 3.88 -13.36
N LEU A 114 18.62 2.65 -13.80
CA LEU A 114 18.06 1.45 -13.13
C LEU A 114 18.64 1.27 -11.74
N ILE A 115 19.94 1.38 -11.57
CA ILE A 115 20.57 1.24 -10.25
C ILE A 115 20.01 2.29 -9.29
N SER A 116 19.90 3.56 -9.72
CA SER A 116 19.35 4.61 -8.88
C SER A 116 17.89 4.38 -8.52
N SER A 117 17.07 3.88 -9.45
CA SER A 117 15.67 3.56 -9.17
C SER A 117 15.52 2.41 -8.17
N PHE A 118 16.36 1.37 -8.27
CA PHE A 118 16.37 0.28 -7.30
C PHE A 118 16.94 0.68 -5.95
N CYS A 119 17.97 1.53 -5.92
CA CYS A 119 18.49 2.09 -4.67
C CYS A 119 17.45 2.93 -3.92
N PHE A 120 16.47 3.48 -4.61
CA PHE A 120 15.32 4.16 -4.00
C PHE A 120 14.23 3.16 -3.60
N SER A 121 13.77 2.30 -4.50
CA SER A 121 12.61 1.44 -4.27
C SER A 121 12.85 0.28 -3.30
N ILE A 122 14.07 -0.27 -3.24
CA ILE A 122 14.37 -1.41 -2.35
C ILE A 122 14.30 -1.02 -0.87
N PRO A 123 14.94 0.05 -0.39
CA PRO A 123 14.81 0.48 0.99
C PRO A 123 13.36 0.76 1.39
N GLU A 124 12.61 1.49 0.56
CA GLU A 124 11.18 1.76 0.81
C GLU A 124 10.36 0.46 0.90
N SER A 125 10.66 -0.52 0.04
CA SER A 125 9.99 -1.83 0.09
C SER A 125 10.32 -2.63 1.34
N VAL A 126 11.57 -2.56 1.82
CA VAL A 126 12.00 -3.23 3.06
C VAL A 126 11.35 -2.58 4.27
N PHE A 127 11.35 -1.24 4.33
CA PHE A 127 10.65 -0.52 5.40
C PHE A 127 9.14 -0.81 5.40
N ALA A 128 8.50 -0.83 4.21
CA ALA A 128 7.09 -1.16 4.09
C ALA A 128 6.79 -2.60 4.51
N TYR A 129 7.69 -3.55 4.25
CA TYR A 129 7.55 -4.94 4.69
C TYR A 129 7.46 -5.05 6.23
N ASP A 130 8.36 -4.36 6.93
CA ASP A 130 8.37 -4.34 8.40
C ASP A 130 7.19 -3.52 8.95
N TYR A 131 6.92 -2.37 8.36
CA TYR A 131 5.85 -1.46 8.75
C TYR A 131 4.45 -2.11 8.66
N LEU A 132 4.17 -2.83 7.58
CA LEU A 132 2.91 -3.54 7.38
C LEU A 132 2.78 -4.82 8.21
N GLY A 133 3.81 -5.25 8.91
CA GLY A 133 3.81 -6.51 9.64
C GLY A 133 3.58 -7.72 8.74
N VAL A 134 4.15 -7.72 7.52
CA VAL A 134 3.95 -8.79 6.52
C VAL A 134 4.30 -10.15 7.08
N ARG A 135 5.38 -10.24 7.87
CA ARG A 135 5.82 -11.47 8.52
C ARG A 135 4.75 -12.02 9.46
N ASP A 136 4.18 -11.15 10.30
CA ASP A 136 3.17 -11.53 11.28
C ASP A 136 1.88 -11.93 10.59
N TYR A 137 1.50 -11.22 9.53
CA TYR A 137 0.37 -11.59 8.70
C TYR A 137 0.52 -13.00 8.12
N ILE A 138 1.67 -13.33 7.51
CA ILE A 138 1.93 -14.65 6.93
C ILE A 138 1.92 -15.76 8.01
N GLN A 139 2.52 -15.48 9.17
CA GLN A 139 2.55 -16.45 10.28
C GLN A 139 1.17 -16.70 10.88
N ASN A 140 0.36 -15.66 10.99
CA ASN A 140 -0.96 -15.73 11.63
C ASN A 140 -2.07 -16.16 10.68
N SER A 141 -1.96 -15.86 9.38
CA SER A 141 -2.95 -16.25 8.38
C SER A 141 -3.13 -17.77 8.26
N ASN A 142 -2.11 -18.54 8.62
CA ASN A 142 -2.14 -20.01 8.63
C ASN A 142 -2.52 -20.62 9.99
N LYS A 143 -2.64 -19.82 11.04
CA LYS A 143 -3.07 -20.30 12.36
C LYS A 143 -4.60 -20.35 12.38
N LYS A 144 -5.14 -21.53 12.58
CA LYS A 144 -6.56 -21.69 12.91
C LYS A 144 -6.71 -21.29 14.38
N SER A 145 -7.56 -20.30 14.64
CA SER A 145 -7.99 -20.00 16.00
C SER A 145 -9.12 -20.96 16.36
N ASP A 146 -9.01 -21.62 17.48
CA ASP A 146 -10.04 -22.43 18.10
C ASP A 146 -10.95 -21.62 19.04
N PHE A 147 -10.74 -20.29 19.07
CA PHE A 147 -11.46 -19.39 19.95
C PHE A 147 -12.98 -19.48 19.77
N ILE A 148 -13.45 -19.46 18.51
CA ILE A 148 -14.89 -19.58 18.21
C ILE A 148 -15.39 -20.96 18.60
N ASP A 149 -14.67 -22.03 18.27
CA ASP A 149 -15.05 -23.39 18.59
C ASP A 149 -15.09 -23.65 20.13
N THR A 150 -14.25 -22.94 20.88
CA THR A 150 -14.15 -23.09 22.35
C THR A 150 -15.17 -22.23 23.10
N TYR A 151 -15.43 -21.01 22.64
CA TYR A 151 -16.23 -20.03 23.41
C TYR A 151 -17.57 -19.67 22.76
N TYR A 152 -17.82 -20.09 21.52
CA TYR A 152 -19.12 -19.84 20.89
C TYR A 152 -20.21 -20.73 21.49
N VAL A 153 -21.22 -20.08 22.02
CA VAL A 153 -22.46 -20.74 22.44
C VAL A 153 -23.53 -20.44 21.42
N SER A 154 -24.07 -21.48 20.81
CA SER A 154 -25.16 -21.33 19.85
C SER A 154 -26.42 -20.79 20.56
N PRO A 155 -27.10 -19.76 19.99
CA PRO A 155 -28.38 -19.30 20.54
C PRO A 155 -29.44 -20.40 20.63
N ASN A 156 -29.30 -21.47 19.84
CA ASN A 156 -30.21 -22.62 19.87
C ASN A 156 -29.97 -23.59 21.04
N ASP A 157 -28.81 -23.49 21.69
CA ASP A 157 -28.38 -24.32 22.80
C ASP A 157 -28.61 -23.65 24.17
N VAL A 158 -29.20 -22.44 24.15
CA VAL A 158 -29.51 -21.65 25.36
C VAL A 158 -31.03 -21.60 25.56
N ASP A 159 -31.46 -22.06 26.71
CA ASP A 159 -32.86 -21.90 27.14
C ASP A 159 -33.09 -20.45 27.57
N LEU A 160 -33.89 -19.71 26.80
CA LEU A 160 -34.20 -18.32 27.06
C LEU A 160 -35.51 -18.22 27.85
N GLU A 161 -35.40 -17.83 29.12
CA GLU A 161 -36.57 -17.49 29.91
C GLU A 161 -36.88 -16.00 29.77
N PHE A 162 -38.05 -15.69 29.25
CA PHE A 162 -38.52 -14.33 29.12
C PHE A 162 -39.43 -13.94 30.30
N PRO A 163 -39.22 -12.71 30.88
CA PRO A 163 -40.15 -12.24 31.91
C PRO A 163 -41.58 -12.11 31.37
N GLN A 164 -42.57 -12.37 32.24
CA GLN A 164 -44.00 -12.26 31.86
C GLN A 164 -44.35 -10.89 31.29
N GLN A 165 -43.70 -9.83 31.82
CA GLN A 165 -43.85 -8.48 31.30
C GLN A 165 -42.64 -8.16 30.38
N LYS A 166 -42.88 -8.15 29.08
CA LYS A 166 -41.86 -7.82 28.08
C LYS A 166 -41.43 -6.37 28.19
N ARG A 167 -40.12 -6.16 28.12
CA ARG A 167 -39.49 -4.84 28.07
C ARG A 167 -39.03 -4.54 26.65
N ASN A 168 -38.96 -3.24 26.33
CA ASN A 168 -38.35 -2.81 25.08
C ASN A 168 -36.80 -2.88 25.24
N LEU A 169 -36.12 -3.45 24.25
CA LEU A 169 -34.67 -3.42 24.11
C LEU A 169 -34.30 -2.31 23.12
N ILE A 170 -33.54 -1.34 23.57
CA ILE A 170 -32.96 -0.29 22.71
C ILE A 170 -31.48 -0.59 22.59
N CYS A 171 -31.03 -0.90 21.38
CA CYS A 171 -29.61 -1.06 21.06
C CYS A 171 -29.09 0.22 20.40
N LEU A 172 -28.18 0.92 21.07
CA LEU A 172 -27.51 2.11 20.53
C LEU A 172 -26.10 1.74 20.05
N TYR A 173 -25.88 1.79 18.74
CA TYR A 173 -24.56 1.58 18.16
C TYR A 173 -23.88 2.94 17.97
N MET A 174 -22.84 3.21 18.74
CA MET A 174 -22.04 4.42 18.65
C MET A 174 -20.79 4.13 17.83
N GLU A 175 -20.80 4.49 16.56
CA GLU A 175 -19.67 4.31 15.67
C GLU A 175 -18.52 5.26 16.05
N SER A 176 -17.30 4.77 16.00
CA SER A 176 -16.06 5.51 16.34
C SER A 176 -15.98 6.01 17.78
N MET A 177 -16.78 5.45 18.69
CA MET A 177 -16.71 5.75 20.10
C MET A 177 -15.74 4.77 20.78
N GLU A 178 -14.67 5.29 21.38
CA GLU A 178 -13.62 4.49 22.01
C GLU A 178 -13.45 4.86 23.48
N MET A 179 -13.02 3.89 24.28
CA MET A 179 -12.61 4.09 25.68
C MET A 179 -11.51 5.16 25.83
N THR A 180 -10.75 5.42 24.76
CA THR A 180 -9.71 6.45 24.69
C THR A 180 -10.23 7.83 25.12
N TYR A 181 -11.52 8.11 24.95
CA TYR A 181 -12.14 9.39 25.31
C TYR A 181 -12.47 9.53 26.80
N SER A 182 -12.39 8.46 27.58
CA SER A 182 -12.47 8.54 29.05
C SER A 182 -11.14 9.00 29.65
N ASP A 183 -11.12 9.27 30.93
CA ASP A 183 -9.92 9.65 31.65
C ASP A 183 -8.98 8.45 31.92
N ILE A 184 -7.76 8.74 32.40
CA ILE A 184 -6.74 7.75 32.70
C ILE A 184 -7.17 6.78 33.82
N GLU A 185 -7.97 7.24 34.79
CA GLU A 185 -8.44 6.42 35.90
C GLU A 185 -9.43 5.36 35.43
N HIS A 186 -10.20 5.65 34.37
CA HIS A 186 -11.17 4.75 33.76
C HIS A 186 -10.63 4.05 32.48
N GLY A 187 -9.30 4.06 32.28
CA GLY A 187 -8.64 3.33 31.19
C GLY A 187 -8.57 4.06 29.87
N GLY A 188 -8.87 5.35 29.85
CA GLY A 188 -8.74 6.23 28.68
C GLY A 188 -7.35 6.85 28.56
N TYR A 189 -7.23 7.85 27.70
CA TYR A 189 -5.96 8.48 27.37
C TYR A 189 -5.83 9.92 27.91
N PHE A 190 -6.93 10.59 28.16
CA PHE A 190 -6.95 11.99 28.57
C PHE A 190 -6.93 12.17 30.08
N GLN A 191 -6.57 13.39 30.54
CA GLN A 191 -6.67 13.73 31.96
C GLN A 191 -8.11 14.00 32.40
N ASP A 192 -8.92 14.55 31.49
CA ASP A 192 -10.33 14.82 31.70
C ASP A 192 -11.17 13.79 30.92
N ASP A 193 -12.30 13.38 31.50
CA ASP A 193 -13.25 12.48 30.85
C ASP A 193 -14.14 13.25 29.90
N TYR A 194 -14.04 12.97 28.61
CA TYR A 194 -14.87 13.60 27.57
C TYR A 194 -16.20 12.86 27.35
N ILE A 195 -16.41 11.71 27.99
CA ILE A 195 -17.60 10.87 27.90
C ILE A 195 -18.13 10.50 29.28
N GLU A 196 -18.05 11.43 30.24
CA GLU A 196 -18.34 11.23 31.66
C GLU A 196 -19.66 10.49 31.91
N GLU A 197 -20.76 10.86 31.19
CA GLU A 197 -22.06 10.21 31.35
C GLU A 197 -22.03 8.72 30.96
N LEU A 198 -21.25 8.36 29.94
CA LEU A 198 -21.11 6.97 29.51
C LEU A 198 -20.22 6.19 30.47
N THR A 199 -19.14 6.80 30.92
CA THR A 199 -18.23 6.23 31.93
C THR A 199 -18.99 5.96 33.23
N ASP A 200 -19.75 6.94 33.71
CA ASP A 200 -20.62 6.81 34.88
C ASP A 200 -21.67 5.70 34.74
N LEU A 201 -22.26 5.58 33.53
CA LEU A 201 -23.25 4.55 33.25
C LEU A 201 -22.61 3.15 33.26
N ALA A 202 -21.42 3.01 32.70
CA ALA A 202 -20.67 1.76 32.74
C ALA A 202 -20.35 1.33 34.15
N MET A 203 -19.80 2.24 34.97
CA MET A 203 -19.42 1.98 36.37
C MET A 203 -20.61 1.65 37.28
N LYS A 204 -21.80 2.15 37.00
CA LYS A 204 -23.01 1.86 37.75
C LYS A 204 -23.65 0.49 37.48
N ASN A 205 -23.27 -0.15 36.39
CA ASN A 205 -23.91 -1.39 35.91
C ASN A 205 -22.94 -2.59 35.83
N GLU A 206 -21.79 -2.49 36.50
CA GLU A 206 -20.88 -3.63 36.74
C GLU A 206 -21.40 -4.60 37.81
#